data_f3f1e5160bd6347d48d7a95d32794786
#
_entry.id   f3f1e5160bd6347d48d7a95d32794786
#
_cell.length_a   1.000
_cell.length_b   1.000
_cell.length_c   1.000
_cell.angle_alpha   90.00
_cell.angle_beta   90.00
_cell.angle_gamma   90.00
#
_symmetry.space_group_name_H-M   'P 1'
#
loop_
_entity.id
_entity.type
_entity.pdbx_description
1 polymer ?
#
loop_
_entity_poly.entity_id
_entity_poly.type
_entity_poly.pdbx_seq_one_letter_code
_entity_poly.pdbx_strand_id
1 'polypeptide(L)'
;MTACDEGVIHSSESCSCESCCTADLPANPFLALRTAYGMLLGEDDFRTLMGNPRGKQMVHSAWLHRSGVVWGYRVYVEGEHTLKVSPGLAIDPQGREVATETTLCLNVRDWLATQKLPAPKKNPAEPGSHTRTVEACLLVRFDCCQTTPVPTLADPCDITRKHDDYSRIVERAKLELRLGSCPPVKWPYHRIRVLLGLDEVLPGDHQGDEALAARREVATAPPDRRARELLKRFRALAACDVVDLHPAREPGDAYPTWFPSEDGTVVLASVKIGVHENGDYVEIVDIHPDYTARTALLPTSTIQELSCALAPGLINADVSVDAGGPRVDADSRELSHEGRRLSIAVTAPLNPGSLRRAVRLTSLSIRGWVDEDIDAVRYDADDQRIVIELADRPINEIVRLTVRGTGPTPVFGLAPAVPLAGLVGGPPGTSHDGHDAVLTFENPLSGRSAES
;
A
#
# COMPACT_ATOMS: atom_id res chain seq x y z
N MET A 1 8.02 -17.77 24.77
CA MET A 1 8.50 -17.60 23.40
C MET A 1 9.97 -17.96 23.39
N THR A 2 10.32 -19.11 22.85
CA THR A 2 11.69 -19.59 22.75
C THR A 2 12.30 -19.04 21.46
N ALA A 3 13.48 -18.45 21.57
CA ALA A 3 14.32 -18.19 20.41
C ALA A 3 14.60 -19.52 19.72
N CYS A 4 14.59 -19.54 18.39
CA CYS A 4 14.95 -20.73 17.65
C CYS A 4 16.43 -21.03 17.92
N ASP A 5 16.68 -22.20 18.49
CA ASP A 5 18.00 -22.63 18.84
C ASP A 5 18.76 -23.09 17.57
N GLU A 6 19.51 -22.16 16.95
CA GLU A 6 20.67 -22.48 16.10
C GLU A 6 21.67 -21.32 16.19
N GLY A 7 22.60 -21.49 17.12
CA GLY A 7 23.99 -21.05 17.00
C GLY A 7 24.28 -19.56 16.92
N VAL A 8 23.86 -18.73 17.90
CA VAL A 8 24.64 -17.56 18.33
C VAL A 8 24.49 -17.43 19.84
N ILE A 9 25.60 -17.64 20.54
CA ILE A 9 25.73 -17.42 21.98
C ILE A 9 25.63 -15.91 22.26
N HIS A 10 24.43 -15.46 22.59
CA HIS A 10 24.29 -14.33 23.51
C HIS A 10 23.44 -14.82 24.68
N SER A 11 24.06 -14.77 25.84
CA SER A 11 23.53 -15.15 27.13
C SER A 11 22.03 -14.86 27.23
N SER A 12 21.24 -15.94 27.29
CA SER A 12 19.86 -15.91 27.71
C SER A 12 19.84 -15.55 29.22
N GLU A 13 20.12 -14.29 29.54
CA GLU A 13 19.73 -13.75 30.82
C GLU A 13 18.20 -13.72 30.78
N SER A 14 17.60 -14.63 31.53
CA SER A 14 16.17 -14.71 31.72
C SER A 14 15.68 -13.37 32.26
N CYS A 15 14.95 -12.62 31.44
CA CYS A 15 14.27 -11.43 31.91
C CYS A 15 13.25 -11.85 32.97
N SER A 16 13.52 -11.55 34.19
CA SER A 16 12.71 -11.98 35.35
C SER A 16 11.48 -11.09 35.59
N CYS A 17 11.22 -10.08 34.74
CA CYS A 17 10.17 -9.09 34.99
C CYS A 17 9.37 -8.79 33.73
N GLU A 18 8.12 -9.28 33.65
CA GLU A 18 7.18 -8.95 32.56
C GLU A 18 6.59 -7.52 32.63
N SER A 19 6.75 -6.83 33.75
CA SER A 19 6.12 -5.51 33.98
C SER A 19 7.09 -4.33 34.02
N CYS A 20 8.41 -4.54 33.86
CA CYS A 20 9.40 -3.51 34.15
C CYS A 20 9.62 -2.47 33.03
N CYS A 21 9.07 -2.69 31.84
CA CYS A 21 9.34 -1.83 30.68
C CYS A 21 8.32 -0.73 30.43
N THR A 22 7.30 -0.59 31.26
CA THR A 22 6.29 0.46 31.05
C THR A 22 6.70 1.83 31.64
N ALA A 23 7.84 1.89 32.32
CA ALA A 23 8.11 3.02 33.21
C ALA A 23 8.82 4.22 32.59
N ASP A 24 9.55 4.10 31.49
CA ASP A 24 10.53 5.13 31.17
C ASP A 24 10.36 5.82 29.80
N LEU A 25 9.13 6.02 29.36
CA LEU A 25 8.87 7.10 28.40
C LEU A 25 9.04 8.43 29.10
N PRO A 26 9.72 9.42 28.49
CA PRO A 26 9.86 10.73 29.13
C PRO A 26 8.47 11.29 29.36
N ALA A 27 8.15 11.59 30.63
CA ALA A 27 6.87 12.18 31.03
C ALA A 27 6.57 13.47 30.26
N ASN A 28 7.61 14.21 29.88
CA ASN A 28 7.50 15.38 29.02
C ASN A 28 8.73 15.48 28.08
N PRO A 29 8.60 15.17 26.78
CA PRO A 29 9.69 15.25 25.82
C PRO A 29 10.20 16.69 25.57
N PHE A 30 9.45 17.70 26.01
CA PHE A 30 9.81 19.11 25.85
C PHE A 30 10.45 19.72 27.10
N LEU A 31 10.63 18.93 28.18
CA LEU A 31 11.41 19.32 29.34
C LEU A 31 12.89 19.01 29.08
N ALA A 32 13.76 20.01 29.16
CA ALA A 32 15.19 19.85 28.97
C ALA A 32 15.94 20.24 30.25
N LEU A 33 17.01 19.51 30.55
CA LEU A 33 17.90 19.85 31.65
C LEU A 33 18.74 21.08 31.27
N ARG A 34 18.75 22.08 32.15
CA ARG A 34 19.69 23.23 32.12
C ARG A 34 20.70 23.08 33.26
N THR A 35 21.93 22.83 32.89
CA THR A 35 23.03 22.71 33.85
C THR A 35 23.59 24.08 34.27
N ALA A 36 23.99 24.22 35.53
CA ALA A 36 24.68 25.40 36.07
C ALA A 36 25.93 24.95 36.83
N TYR A 37 26.92 25.86 36.96
CA TYR A 37 28.12 25.57 37.74
C TYR A 37 27.79 25.26 39.20
N GLY A 38 28.31 24.12 39.70
CA GLY A 38 28.06 23.65 41.03
C GLY A 38 26.72 22.93 41.27
N MET A 39 25.95 22.70 40.23
CA MET A 39 24.74 21.90 40.31
C MET A 39 25.06 20.42 40.54
N LEU A 40 24.41 19.80 41.52
CA LEU A 40 24.44 18.37 41.73
C LEU A 40 23.34 17.75 40.85
N LEU A 41 23.69 16.70 40.13
CA LEU A 41 22.77 15.97 39.25
C LEU A 41 22.26 14.70 39.97
N GLY A 42 20.95 14.55 40.04
CA GLY A 42 20.28 13.37 40.55
C GLY A 42 19.76 12.47 39.44
N GLU A 43 19.11 11.39 39.82
CA GLU A 43 18.53 10.40 38.90
C GLU A 43 17.52 11.06 37.92
N ASP A 44 16.64 11.92 38.41
CA ASP A 44 15.65 12.61 37.58
C ASP A 44 16.25 13.59 36.58
N ASP A 45 17.42 14.17 36.90
CA ASP A 45 18.17 15.02 35.95
C ASP A 45 18.70 14.20 34.77
N PHE A 46 19.26 13.02 35.06
CA PHE A 46 19.72 12.09 34.00
C PHE A 46 18.56 11.56 33.19
N ARG A 47 17.42 11.20 33.82
CA ARG A 47 16.22 10.81 33.10
C ARG A 47 15.73 11.90 32.15
N THR A 48 15.72 13.16 32.62
CA THR A 48 15.36 14.31 31.79
C THR A 48 16.34 14.50 30.64
N LEU A 49 17.65 14.39 30.91
CA LEU A 49 18.69 14.53 29.90
C LEU A 49 18.58 13.50 28.79
N MET A 50 18.30 12.24 29.13
CA MET A 50 18.13 11.16 28.16
C MET A 50 16.74 11.21 27.50
N GLY A 51 15.72 11.53 28.27
CA GLY A 51 14.32 11.53 27.82
C GLY A 51 13.98 12.64 26.84
N ASN A 52 14.59 13.82 26.95
CA ASN A 52 14.32 14.94 26.05
C ASN A 52 14.64 14.64 24.58
N PRO A 53 15.88 14.23 24.18
CA PRO A 53 16.18 13.93 22.79
C PRO A 53 15.39 12.72 22.27
N ARG A 54 15.31 11.65 23.06
CA ARG A 54 14.57 10.44 22.69
C ARG A 54 13.09 10.74 22.51
N GLY A 55 12.47 11.44 23.46
CA GLY A 55 11.06 11.78 23.39
C GLY A 55 10.72 12.69 22.19
N LYS A 56 11.58 13.65 21.85
CA LYS A 56 11.41 14.46 20.65
C LYS A 56 11.50 13.64 19.36
N GLN A 57 12.44 12.70 19.29
CA GLN A 57 12.56 11.77 18.16
C GLN A 57 11.31 10.91 18.05
N MET A 58 10.81 10.37 19.16
CA MET A 58 9.58 9.58 19.18
C MET A 58 8.37 10.38 18.70
N VAL A 59 8.18 11.62 19.19
CA VAL A 59 7.10 12.51 18.75
C VAL A 59 7.21 12.79 17.25
N HIS A 60 8.42 13.08 16.75
CA HIS A 60 8.68 13.29 15.34
C HIS A 60 8.30 12.05 14.51
N SER A 61 8.76 10.87 14.92
CA SER A 61 8.49 9.61 14.22
C SER A 61 7.01 9.26 14.24
N ALA A 62 6.33 9.38 15.39
CA ALA A 62 4.93 9.05 15.53
C ALA A 62 4.00 9.92 14.66
N TRP A 63 4.27 11.22 14.56
CA TRP A 63 3.38 12.17 13.87
C TRP A 63 3.75 12.41 12.41
N LEU A 64 5.02 12.40 12.03
CA LEU A 64 5.45 12.69 10.67
C LEU A 64 5.69 11.45 9.81
N HIS A 65 6.14 10.34 10.41
CA HIS A 65 6.37 9.09 9.67
C HIS A 65 5.26 8.07 9.89
N ARG A 66 4.59 8.11 11.04
CA ARG A 66 3.56 7.15 11.43
C ARG A 66 4.15 5.76 11.70
N SER A 67 3.28 4.80 12.05
CA SER A 67 3.69 3.42 12.31
C SER A 67 3.80 2.62 11.01
N GLY A 68 4.80 1.75 10.95
CA GLY A 68 4.99 0.85 9.83
C GLY A 68 6.37 0.19 9.80
N VAL A 69 6.57 -0.70 8.86
CA VAL A 69 7.84 -1.40 8.64
C VAL A 69 8.75 -0.56 7.76
N VAL A 70 9.97 -0.29 8.23
CA VAL A 70 11.00 0.45 7.51
C VAL A 70 11.77 -0.49 6.58
N TRP A 71 12.22 -1.63 7.10
CA TRP A 71 12.89 -2.67 6.32
C TRP A 71 12.81 -4.03 7.02
N GLY A 72 13.01 -5.12 6.27
CA GLY A 72 13.08 -6.46 6.80
C GLY A 72 11.74 -7.03 7.25
N TYR A 73 11.75 -7.78 8.35
CA TYR A 73 10.58 -8.47 8.88
C TYR A 73 9.88 -9.37 7.85
N ARG A 74 10.68 -10.11 7.06
CA ARG A 74 10.14 -11.11 6.16
C ARG A 74 9.53 -12.25 6.98
N VAL A 75 8.25 -12.53 6.74
CA VAL A 75 7.52 -13.63 7.37
C VAL A 75 7.54 -14.83 6.44
N TYR A 76 7.94 -15.98 6.96
CA TYR A 76 7.94 -17.24 6.21
C TYR A 76 7.65 -18.40 7.16
N VAL A 77 7.23 -19.54 6.58
CA VAL A 77 6.94 -20.75 7.32
C VAL A 77 8.15 -21.67 7.23
N GLU A 78 8.57 -22.22 8.35
CA GLU A 78 9.59 -23.26 8.41
C GLU A 78 9.04 -24.51 9.10
N GLY A 79 9.17 -25.64 8.42
CA GLY A 79 8.49 -26.86 8.83
C GLY A 79 6.96 -26.71 8.72
N GLU A 80 6.23 -27.46 9.52
CA GLU A 80 4.76 -27.52 9.41
C GLU A 80 4.03 -26.47 10.27
N HIS A 81 4.66 -25.94 11.33
CA HIS A 81 3.96 -25.20 12.36
C HIS A 81 4.66 -23.95 12.87
N THR A 82 5.81 -23.58 12.30
CA THR A 82 6.62 -22.48 12.80
C THR A 82 6.61 -21.30 11.84
N LEU A 83 6.11 -20.15 12.31
CA LEU A 83 6.32 -18.87 11.67
C LEU A 83 7.66 -18.30 12.08
N LYS A 84 8.48 -17.96 11.11
CA LYS A 84 9.75 -17.24 11.29
C LYS A 84 9.65 -15.83 10.72
N VAL A 85 10.30 -14.90 11.41
CA VAL A 85 10.37 -13.50 11.02
C VAL A 85 11.83 -13.08 10.99
N SER A 86 12.31 -12.65 9.82
CA SER A 86 13.71 -12.22 9.65
C SER A 86 14.03 -10.95 10.45
N PRO A 87 15.31 -10.60 10.62
CA PRO A 87 15.71 -9.30 11.14
C PRO A 87 15.00 -8.16 10.43
N GLY A 88 14.74 -7.07 11.15
CA GLY A 88 14.02 -5.94 10.62
C GLY A 88 13.92 -4.76 11.57
N LEU A 89 13.40 -3.66 11.03
CA LEU A 89 13.12 -2.41 11.73
C LEU A 89 11.72 -1.93 11.40
N ALA A 90 10.99 -1.54 12.42
CA ALA A 90 9.69 -0.87 12.31
C ALA A 90 9.62 0.33 13.25
N ILE A 91 8.71 1.23 12.99
CA ILE A 91 8.32 2.33 13.90
C ILE A 91 6.93 2.01 14.42
N ASP A 92 6.75 2.00 15.72
CA ASP A 92 5.45 1.78 16.34
C ASP A 92 4.61 3.07 16.41
N PRO A 93 3.32 3.02 16.76
CA PRO A 93 2.46 4.20 16.85
C PRO A 93 2.95 5.26 17.85
N GLN A 94 3.78 4.88 18.82
CA GLN A 94 4.38 5.81 19.78
C GLN A 94 5.72 6.39 19.30
N GLY A 95 6.12 6.06 18.06
CA GLY A 95 7.36 6.53 17.45
C GLY A 95 8.62 5.83 17.94
N ARG A 96 8.49 4.68 18.66
CA ARG A 96 9.61 3.88 19.08
C ARG A 96 10.11 3.03 17.92
N GLU A 97 11.41 2.87 17.86
CA GLU A 97 12.05 1.96 16.95
C GLU A 97 11.93 0.53 17.49
N VAL A 98 11.30 -0.35 16.72
CA VAL A 98 11.16 -1.78 17.04
C VAL A 98 12.09 -2.53 16.11
N ALA A 99 13.22 -2.99 16.65
CA ALA A 99 14.27 -3.62 15.86
C ALA A 99 14.63 -5.02 16.40
N THR A 100 15.04 -5.90 15.50
CA THR A 100 15.67 -7.17 15.84
C THR A 100 16.78 -7.48 14.85
N GLU A 101 17.91 -7.93 15.38
CA GLU A 101 19.07 -8.40 14.58
C GLU A 101 19.01 -9.91 14.35
N THR A 102 18.13 -10.62 15.04
CA THR A 102 17.99 -12.07 14.99
C THR A 102 16.64 -12.47 14.43
N THR A 103 16.56 -13.69 13.90
CA THR A 103 15.28 -14.27 13.47
C THR A 103 14.41 -14.58 14.68
N LEU A 104 13.20 -14.07 14.67
CA LEU A 104 12.18 -14.38 15.68
C LEU A 104 11.34 -15.56 15.21
N CYS A 105 10.87 -16.37 16.16
CA CYS A 105 10.05 -17.55 15.87
C CYS A 105 8.78 -17.58 16.72
N LEU A 106 7.73 -18.14 16.13
CA LEU A 106 6.47 -18.37 16.81
C LEU A 106 5.92 -19.75 16.39
N ASN A 107 5.66 -20.61 17.37
CA ASN A 107 5.01 -21.89 17.13
C ASN A 107 3.49 -21.68 17.04
N VAL A 108 2.95 -21.88 15.84
CA VAL A 108 1.51 -21.68 15.57
C VAL A 108 0.66 -22.73 16.25
N ARG A 109 1.16 -23.98 16.40
CA ARG A 109 0.44 -25.06 17.08
C ARG A 109 0.22 -24.72 18.56
N ASP A 110 1.29 -24.29 19.24
CA ASP A 110 1.21 -23.94 20.67
C ASP A 110 0.30 -22.72 20.88
N TRP A 111 0.41 -21.74 19.99
CA TRP A 111 -0.48 -20.60 20.02
C TRP A 111 -1.94 -21.00 19.79
N LEU A 112 -2.22 -21.84 18.78
CA LEU A 112 -3.58 -22.29 18.44
C LEU A 112 -4.22 -23.04 19.61
N ALA A 113 -3.44 -23.85 20.34
CA ALA A 113 -3.92 -24.60 21.52
C ALA A 113 -4.38 -23.66 22.66
N THR A 114 -3.91 -22.41 22.70
CA THR A 114 -4.34 -21.42 23.70
C THR A 114 -5.59 -20.63 23.28
N GLN A 115 -6.01 -20.76 22.01
CA GLN A 115 -7.11 -19.96 21.48
C GLN A 115 -8.46 -20.65 21.67
N LYS A 116 -9.49 -19.88 22.01
CA LYS A 116 -10.88 -20.32 21.94
C LYS A 116 -11.39 -20.09 20.52
N LEU A 117 -11.27 -21.11 19.67
CA LEU A 117 -11.78 -21.01 18.30
C LEU A 117 -13.31 -20.95 18.32
N PRO A 118 -13.93 -20.09 17.49
CA PRO A 118 -15.37 -20.07 17.33
C PRO A 118 -15.84 -21.45 16.80
N ALA A 119 -17.03 -21.89 17.22
CA ALA A 119 -17.57 -23.17 16.79
C ALA A 119 -17.63 -23.26 15.24
N PRO A 120 -17.25 -24.39 14.63
CA PRO A 120 -17.31 -24.54 13.19
C PRO A 120 -18.74 -24.34 12.69
N LYS A 121 -18.89 -23.62 11.58
CA LYS A 121 -20.19 -23.55 10.90
C LYS A 121 -20.51 -24.95 10.39
N LYS A 122 -21.52 -25.60 10.97
CA LYS A 122 -21.97 -26.94 10.57
C LYS A 122 -22.35 -26.94 9.10
N ASN A 123 -21.55 -27.63 8.28
CA ASN A 123 -21.97 -27.95 6.93
C ASN A 123 -22.80 -29.23 6.98
N PRO A 124 -24.11 -29.24 6.57
CA PRO A 124 -24.96 -30.40 6.70
C PRO A 124 -24.55 -31.61 5.86
N ALA A 125 -23.60 -31.41 4.91
CA ALA A 125 -23.23 -32.43 3.94
C ALA A 125 -22.11 -33.39 4.40
N GLU A 126 -21.34 -33.06 5.44
CA GLU A 126 -20.24 -33.91 5.93
C GLU A 126 -20.21 -33.93 7.47
N PRO A 127 -20.82 -34.90 8.13
CA PRO A 127 -20.75 -35.04 9.58
C PRO A 127 -19.41 -35.68 9.97
N GLY A 128 -18.55 -34.95 10.60
CA GLY A 128 -17.43 -35.52 11.37
C GLY A 128 -16.03 -34.94 11.16
N SER A 129 -15.73 -34.40 10.02
CA SER A 129 -14.38 -33.83 9.73
C SER A 129 -14.53 -32.51 8.98
N HIS A 130 -13.99 -31.43 9.52
CA HIS A 130 -14.15 -30.10 8.90
C HIS A 130 -12.80 -29.45 8.72
N THR A 131 -12.44 -29.16 7.47
CA THR A 131 -11.34 -28.24 7.17
C THR A 131 -11.88 -26.82 7.16
N ARG A 132 -11.24 -25.91 7.91
CA ARG A 132 -11.58 -24.50 7.91
C ARG A 132 -10.33 -23.62 7.92
N THR A 133 -10.48 -22.40 7.53
CA THR A 133 -9.42 -21.38 7.62
C THR A 133 -9.62 -20.54 8.87
N VAL A 134 -8.58 -20.46 9.68
CA VAL A 134 -8.50 -19.54 10.83
C VAL A 134 -7.67 -18.33 10.39
N GLU A 135 -8.25 -17.15 10.52
CA GLU A 135 -7.54 -15.89 10.27
C GLU A 135 -6.82 -15.44 11.53
N ALA A 136 -5.59 -14.99 11.39
CA ALA A 136 -4.81 -14.40 12.45
C ALA A 136 -4.00 -13.21 11.93
N CYS A 137 -3.63 -12.30 12.83
CA CYS A 137 -2.78 -11.15 12.53
C CYS A 137 -1.45 -11.28 13.27
N LEU A 138 -0.35 -11.32 12.52
CA LEU A 138 0.99 -11.31 13.07
C LEU A 138 1.46 -9.88 13.27
N LEU A 139 1.84 -9.56 14.49
CA LEU A 139 2.21 -8.24 14.95
C LEU A 139 3.61 -8.29 15.57
N VAL A 140 4.29 -7.16 15.54
CA VAL A 140 5.50 -6.92 16.34
C VAL A 140 5.26 -5.72 17.25
N ARG A 141 5.79 -5.80 18.45
CA ARG A 141 5.74 -4.70 19.41
C ARG A 141 7.09 -4.46 20.06
N PHE A 142 7.27 -3.24 20.52
CA PHE A 142 8.39 -2.87 21.38
C PHE A 142 8.32 -3.68 22.70
N ASP A 143 9.45 -4.20 23.08
CA ASP A 143 9.67 -4.85 24.37
C ASP A 143 11.05 -4.44 24.91
N CYS A 144 11.25 -4.52 26.18
CA CYS A 144 12.55 -4.23 26.76
C CYS A 144 12.82 -5.09 27.99
N CYS A 145 14.08 -5.21 28.33
CA CYS A 145 14.53 -6.00 29.45
C CYS A 145 15.62 -5.25 30.21
N GLN A 146 15.47 -5.21 31.54
CA GLN A 146 16.51 -4.67 32.41
C GLN A 146 17.59 -5.74 32.62
N THR A 147 18.86 -5.33 32.47
CA THR A 147 20.01 -6.24 32.58
C THR A 147 21.15 -5.58 33.37
N THR A 148 22.16 -6.38 33.67
CA THR A 148 23.38 -5.95 34.37
C THR A 148 23.07 -5.40 35.75
N PRO A 149 22.76 -6.27 36.74
CA PRO A 149 22.57 -5.86 38.13
C PRO A 149 23.85 -5.23 38.67
N VAL A 150 23.69 -4.13 39.36
CA VAL A 150 24.79 -3.38 40.03
C VAL A 150 24.41 -3.09 41.46
N PRO A 151 25.39 -3.12 42.38
CA PRO A 151 25.13 -2.70 43.74
C PRO A 151 24.71 -1.24 43.80
N THR A 152 23.63 -0.95 44.54
CA THR A 152 23.15 0.40 44.84
C THR A 152 23.37 0.75 46.31
N LEU A 153 23.41 2.03 46.60
CA LEU A 153 23.45 2.48 47.97
C LEU A 153 22.11 2.16 48.67
N ALA A 154 22.19 1.58 49.88
CA ALA A 154 21.00 1.35 50.66
C ALA A 154 20.32 2.67 51.01
N ASP A 155 18.98 2.72 50.98
CA ASP A 155 18.25 3.78 51.62
C ASP A 155 18.55 3.69 53.11
N PRO A 156 19.04 4.77 53.76
CA PRO A 156 19.36 4.77 55.19
C PRO A 156 18.18 4.37 56.08
N CYS A 157 16.96 4.46 55.56
CA CYS A 157 15.72 4.17 56.29
C CYS A 157 15.17 2.75 56.02
N ASP A 158 15.71 1.99 55.06
CA ASP A 158 15.24 0.63 54.72
C ASP A 158 16.40 -0.37 54.57
N ILE A 159 16.80 -0.94 55.69
CA ILE A 159 17.86 -1.96 55.74
C ILE A 159 17.44 -3.33 55.21
N THR A 160 16.17 -3.53 54.86
CA THR A 160 15.64 -4.82 54.40
C THR A 160 15.63 -4.93 52.86
N ARG A 161 15.86 -3.83 52.17
CA ARG A 161 15.83 -3.75 50.71
C ARG A 161 17.09 -4.38 50.11
N LYS A 162 16.93 -5.18 49.07
CA LYS A 162 18.06 -5.63 48.26
C LYS A 162 18.76 -4.40 47.64
N HIS A 163 20.08 -4.37 47.75
CA HIS A 163 20.90 -3.24 47.30
C HIS A 163 21.40 -3.42 45.87
N ASP A 164 20.67 -4.17 45.04
CA ASP A 164 21.00 -4.38 43.65
C ASP A 164 19.89 -3.80 42.79
N ASP A 165 20.28 -3.07 41.77
CA ASP A 165 19.37 -2.57 40.72
C ASP A 165 19.99 -2.78 39.33
N TYR A 166 19.23 -2.66 38.27
CA TYR A 166 19.68 -2.85 36.93
C TYR A 166 20.26 -1.57 36.32
N SER A 167 21.43 -1.65 35.70
CA SER A 167 22.10 -0.49 35.10
C SER A 167 21.94 -0.38 33.57
N ARG A 168 21.29 -1.34 32.94
CA ARG A 168 21.08 -1.38 31.48
C ARG A 168 19.66 -1.79 31.16
N ILE A 169 19.16 -1.21 30.04
CA ILE A 169 17.92 -1.61 29.41
C ILE A 169 18.28 -2.08 28.00
N VAL A 170 17.89 -3.31 27.65
CA VAL A 170 18.00 -3.84 26.31
C VAL A 170 16.64 -3.77 25.64
N GLU A 171 16.57 -3.04 24.54
CA GLU A 171 15.37 -2.93 23.72
C GLU A 171 15.31 -4.10 22.74
N ARG A 172 14.13 -4.62 22.51
CA ARG A 172 13.92 -5.77 21.63
C ARG A 172 12.55 -5.78 21.01
N ALA A 173 12.40 -6.57 19.95
CA ALA A 173 11.12 -6.83 19.31
C ALA A 173 10.46 -8.08 19.89
N LYS A 174 9.16 -8.06 20.12
CA LYS A 174 8.36 -9.22 20.55
C LYS A 174 7.25 -9.47 19.53
N LEU A 175 7.18 -10.72 19.02
CA LEU A 175 6.08 -11.14 18.17
C LEU A 175 4.82 -11.43 18.97
N GLU A 176 3.70 -11.09 18.37
CA GLU A 176 2.37 -11.41 18.88
C GLU A 176 1.49 -11.88 17.72
N LEU A 177 0.78 -13.00 17.91
CA LEU A 177 -0.21 -13.49 16.96
C LEU A 177 -1.60 -13.34 17.59
N ARG A 178 -2.46 -12.56 16.95
CA ARG A 178 -3.85 -12.32 17.40
C ARG A 178 -4.83 -13.04 16.51
N LEU A 179 -5.84 -13.65 17.11
CA LEU A 179 -6.93 -14.30 16.38
C LEU A 179 -7.80 -13.24 15.68
N GLY A 180 -8.13 -13.48 14.42
CA GLY A 180 -8.97 -12.61 13.60
C GLY A 180 -8.20 -11.81 12.56
N SER A 181 -8.91 -11.00 11.80
CA SER A 181 -8.32 -10.13 10.77
C SER A 181 -7.44 -9.04 11.39
N CYS A 182 -6.43 -8.60 10.65
CA CYS A 182 -5.63 -7.46 11.07
C CYS A 182 -6.48 -6.20 11.20
N PRO A 183 -6.22 -5.36 12.21
CA PRO A 183 -6.94 -4.11 12.36
C PRO A 183 -6.75 -3.24 11.10
N PRO A 184 -7.81 -2.59 10.62
CA PRO A 184 -7.69 -1.69 9.48
C PRO A 184 -6.77 -0.52 9.83
N VAL A 185 -5.95 -0.12 8.87
CA VAL A 185 -5.09 1.05 9.04
C VAL A 185 -5.97 2.30 9.09
N LYS A 186 -5.89 3.03 10.20
CA LYS A 186 -6.55 4.33 10.33
C LYS A 186 -5.68 5.39 9.67
N TRP A 187 -6.05 5.81 8.48
CA TRP A 187 -5.36 6.87 7.78
C TRP A 187 -5.82 8.24 8.31
N PRO A 188 -4.90 9.11 8.70
CA PRO A 188 -5.23 10.49 9.05
C PRO A 188 -5.55 11.30 7.80
N TYR A 189 -5.93 12.55 7.98
CA TYR A 189 -6.21 13.48 6.89
C TYR A 189 -7.42 13.06 6.03
N HIS A 190 -8.55 12.78 6.68
CA HIS A 190 -9.75 12.30 6.01
C HIS A 190 -10.23 13.25 4.91
N ARG A 191 -10.29 14.57 5.16
CA ARG A 191 -10.68 15.56 4.15
C ARG A 191 -9.77 15.53 2.92
N ILE A 192 -8.45 15.40 3.15
CA ILE A 192 -7.48 15.26 2.05
C ILE A 192 -7.72 14.00 1.25
N ARG A 193 -7.98 12.89 1.93
CA ARG A 193 -8.21 11.60 1.28
C ARG A 193 -9.49 11.62 0.43
N VAL A 194 -10.57 12.26 0.92
CA VAL A 194 -11.79 12.49 0.15
C VAL A 194 -11.54 13.44 -1.04
N LEU A 195 -10.79 14.52 -0.83
CA LEU A 195 -10.42 15.44 -1.93
C LEU A 195 -9.70 14.71 -3.07
N LEU A 196 -8.80 13.79 -2.72
CA LEU A 196 -8.04 12.98 -3.68
C LEU A 196 -8.80 11.74 -4.20
N GLY A 197 -9.98 11.45 -3.64
CA GLY A 197 -10.81 10.29 -4.04
C GLY A 197 -10.34 8.95 -3.48
N LEU A 198 -9.62 8.97 -2.37
CA LEU A 198 -9.10 7.78 -1.70
C LEU A 198 -10.05 7.24 -0.62
N ASP A 199 -10.97 8.08 -0.13
CA ASP A 199 -11.99 7.71 0.85
C ASP A 199 -13.38 8.04 0.32
N GLU A 200 -14.36 7.22 0.71
CA GLU A 200 -15.78 7.46 0.44
C GLU A 200 -16.39 8.31 1.57
N VAL A 201 -17.37 9.12 1.20
CA VAL A 201 -18.13 9.95 2.13
C VAL A 201 -19.37 9.18 2.56
N LEU A 202 -19.50 8.92 3.85
CA LEU A 202 -20.65 8.24 4.43
C LEU A 202 -21.77 9.26 4.79
N PRO A 203 -23.03 8.82 4.86
CA PRO A 203 -24.12 9.69 5.31
C PRO A 203 -23.86 10.28 6.70
N GLY A 204 -23.91 11.63 6.82
CA GLY A 204 -23.64 12.34 8.06
C GLY A 204 -22.17 12.69 8.31
N ASP A 205 -21.29 12.42 7.35
CA ASP A 205 -19.89 12.79 7.41
C ASP A 205 -19.69 14.24 6.93
N HIS A 206 -19.79 15.19 7.86
CA HIS A 206 -19.63 16.61 7.56
C HIS A 206 -18.24 16.97 7.03
N GLN A 207 -17.20 16.29 7.48
CA GLN A 207 -15.83 16.53 7.02
C GLN A 207 -15.64 16.05 5.58
N GLY A 208 -16.20 14.89 5.26
CA GLY A 208 -16.23 14.35 3.92
C GLY A 208 -17.06 15.21 2.96
N ASP A 209 -18.21 15.72 3.40
CA ASP A 209 -19.06 16.62 2.60
C ASP A 209 -18.35 17.92 2.22
N GLU A 210 -17.60 18.53 3.17
CA GLU A 210 -16.77 19.71 2.92
C GLU A 210 -15.69 19.43 1.84
N ALA A 211 -14.99 18.33 1.99
CA ALA A 211 -13.95 17.92 1.06
C ALA A 211 -14.51 17.57 -0.34
N LEU A 212 -15.68 16.94 -0.39
CA LEU A 212 -16.38 16.64 -1.64
C LEU A 212 -16.83 17.92 -2.37
N ALA A 213 -17.27 18.94 -1.63
CA ALA A 213 -17.59 20.25 -2.21
C ALA A 213 -16.32 20.89 -2.82
N ALA A 214 -15.19 20.88 -2.09
CA ALA A 214 -13.92 21.38 -2.59
C ALA A 214 -13.45 20.61 -3.84
N ARG A 215 -13.64 19.29 -3.89
CA ARG A 215 -13.32 18.44 -5.04
C ARG A 215 -14.14 18.83 -6.28
N ARG A 216 -15.44 19.14 -6.11
CA ARG A 216 -16.29 19.61 -7.19
C ARG A 216 -15.83 20.96 -7.73
N GLU A 217 -15.44 21.89 -6.85
CA GLU A 217 -14.90 23.18 -7.26
C GLU A 217 -13.61 23.04 -8.07
N VAL A 218 -12.70 22.15 -7.65
CA VAL A 218 -11.49 21.83 -8.41
C VAL A 218 -11.83 21.24 -9.78
N ALA A 219 -12.80 20.34 -9.85
CA ALA A 219 -13.23 19.71 -11.11
C ALA A 219 -13.84 20.72 -12.11
N THR A 220 -14.56 21.75 -11.62
CA THR A 220 -15.17 22.79 -12.43
C THR A 220 -14.21 23.93 -12.79
N ALA A 221 -13.03 23.99 -12.18
CA ALA A 221 -12.04 24.99 -12.49
C ALA A 221 -11.49 24.85 -13.93
N PRO A 222 -11.16 25.95 -14.62
CA PRO A 222 -10.50 25.90 -15.93
C PRO A 222 -9.24 25.03 -15.88
N PRO A 223 -8.93 24.27 -16.95
CA PRO A 223 -7.79 23.33 -16.96
C PRO A 223 -6.44 23.96 -16.56
N ASP A 224 -6.17 25.19 -17.03
CA ASP A 224 -4.97 25.97 -16.72
C ASP A 224 -4.85 26.39 -15.24
N ARG A 225 -5.96 26.42 -14.50
CA ARG A 225 -6.04 26.82 -13.09
C ARG A 225 -6.28 25.65 -12.13
N ARG A 226 -6.66 24.49 -12.65
CA ARG A 226 -7.09 23.33 -11.85
C ARG A 226 -6.03 22.88 -10.85
N ALA A 227 -4.75 22.79 -11.26
CA ALA A 227 -3.66 22.40 -10.37
C ALA A 227 -3.45 23.41 -9.23
N ARG A 228 -3.55 24.71 -9.52
CA ARG A 228 -3.45 25.77 -8.51
C ARG A 228 -4.62 25.73 -7.53
N GLU A 229 -5.83 25.50 -8.03
CA GLU A 229 -7.02 25.40 -7.17
C GLU A 229 -6.97 24.15 -6.31
N LEU A 230 -6.53 23.00 -6.87
CA LEU A 230 -6.29 21.77 -6.09
C LEU A 230 -5.29 22.02 -4.95
N LEU A 231 -4.16 22.64 -5.22
CA LEU A 231 -3.16 22.94 -4.18
C LEU A 231 -3.72 23.88 -3.11
N LYS A 232 -4.51 24.88 -3.50
CA LYS A 232 -5.16 25.80 -2.57
C LYS A 232 -6.14 25.07 -1.64
N ARG A 233 -7.01 24.22 -2.22
CA ARG A 233 -7.97 23.42 -1.44
C ARG A 233 -7.28 22.39 -0.57
N PHE A 234 -6.26 21.71 -1.10
CA PHE A 234 -5.43 20.79 -0.33
C PHE A 234 -4.85 21.46 0.93
N ARG A 235 -4.24 22.64 0.79
CA ARG A 235 -3.67 23.35 1.95
C ARG A 235 -4.72 23.75 2.98
N ALA A 236 -5.88 24.20 2.55
CA ALA A 236 -6.96 24.60 3.43
C ALA A 236 -7.51 23.38 4.22
N LEU A 237 -7.81 22.30 3.52
CA LEU A 237 -8.34 21.08 4.14
C LEU A 237 -7.30 20.38 5.02
N ALA A 238 -6.01 20.38 4.62
CA ALA A 238 -4.94 19.88 5.46
C ALA A 238 -4.82 20.64 6.79
N ALA A 239 -4.99 21.96 6.75
CA ALA A 239 -4.98 22.76 7.97
C ALA A 239 -6.14 22.41 8.90
N CYS A 240 -7.33 22.08 8.37
CA CYS A 240 -8.46 21.59 9.16
C CYS A 240 -8.18 20.19 9.72
N ASP A 241 -7.67 19.27 8.89
CA ASP A 241 -7.35 17.91 9.33
C ASP A 241 -6.31 17.89 10.45
N VAL A 242 -5.28 18.76 10.39
CA VAL A 242 -4.25 18.86 11.43
C VAL A 242 -4.84 19.26 12.81
N VAL A 243 -5.86 20.09 12.82
CA VAL A 243 -6.55 20.46 14.08
C VAL A 243 -7.25 19.25 14.71
N ASP A 244 -7.78 18.36 13.86
CA ASP A 244 -8.54 17.20 14.30
C ASP A 244 -7.65 15.98 14.66
N LEU A 245 -6.34 16.02 14.32
CA LEU A 245 -5.41 14.90 14.58
C LEU A 245 -5.13 14.66 16.07
N HIS A 246 -5.26 15.69 16.88
CA HIS A 246 -5.05 15.60 18.33
C HIS A 246 -6.39 15.71 19.02
N PRO A 247 -6.88 14.66 19.72
CA PRO A 247 -8.13 14.74 20.44
C PRO A 247 -8.04 15.86 21.48
N ALA A 248 -9.12 16.60 21.62
CA ALA A 248 -9.25 17.61 22.67
C ALA A 248 -8.95 16.95 24.01
N ARG A 249 -8.15 17.63 24.82
CA ARG A 249 -7.83 17.18 26.16
C ARG A 249 -9.13 17.12 26.98
N GLU A 250 -9.43 15.97 27.56
CA GLU A 250 -10.54 15.85 28.51
C GLU A 250 -10.24 16.71 29.78
N PRO A 251 -11.26 17.41 30.31
CA PRO A 251 -11.09 18.15 31.53
C PRO A 251 -10.70 17.18 32.65
N GLY A 252 -9.50 17.32 33.21
CA GLY A 252 -8.98 16.45 34.28
C GLY A 252 -7.74 15.64 33.91
N ASP A 253 -7.38 15.55 32.62
CA ASP A 253 -6.13 14.92 32.22
C ASP A 253 -4.92 15.67 32.75
N ALA A 254 -4.08 14.98 33.53
CA ALA A 254 -2.90 15.56 34.16
C ALA A 254 -1.84 16.00 33.17
N TYR A 255 -1.73 15.30 32.02
CA TYR A 255 -0.70 15.55 31.02
C TYR A 255 -1.27 15.50 29.61
N PRO A 256 -0.77 16.32 28.67
CA PRO A 256 -1.10 16.17 27.26
C PRO A 256 -0.58 14.83 26.76
N THR A 257 -1.39 14.11 26.00
CA THR A 257 -0.95 12.91 25.27
C THR A 257 -0.09 13.36 24.10
N TRP A 258 1.24 13.26 24.23
CA TRP A 258 2.19 13.61 23.16
C TRP A 258 2.20 12.60 22.01
N PHE A 259 1.69 11.40 22.28
CA PHE A 259 1.73 10.27 21.36
C PHE A 259 0.32 9.85 20.96
N PRO A 260 0.13 9.29 19.74
CA PRO A 260 -1.14 8.68 19.38
C PRO A 260 -1.56 7.61 20.40
N SER A 261 -2.87 7.56 20.69
CA SER A 261 -3.47 6.59 21.64
C SER A 261 -3.69 5.19 21.02
N GLU A 262 -2.93 4.85 20.00
CA GLU A 262 -3.03 3.56 19.33
C GLU A 262 -2.28 2.47 20.12
N ASP A 263 -2.72 1.21 19.96
CA ASP A 263 -1.99 0.04 20.46
C ASP A 263 -0.56 0.03 19.89
N GLY A 264 0.45 -0.08 20.75
CA GLY A 264 1.87 -0.01 20.41
C GLY A 264 2.37 -1.18 19.56
N THR A 265 1.56 -1.69 18.62
CA THR A 265 1.88 -2.80 17.74
C THR A 265 1.98 -2.38 16.28
N VAL A 266 2.81 -3.09 15.51
CA VAL A 266 2.95 -2.94 14.06
C VAL A 266 2.55 -4.22 13.36
N VAL A 267 1.70 -4.13 12.35
CA VAL A 267 1.26 -5.28 11.55
C VAL A 267 2.39 -5.76 10.65
N LEU A 268 2.77 -7.04 10.77
CA LEU A 268 3.75 -7.68 9.91
C LEU A 268 3.11 -8.47 8.77
N ALA A 269 2.04 -9.21 9.04
CA ALA A 269 1.31 -9.97 8.04
C ALA A 269 -0.08 -10.36 8.54
N SER A 270 -1.04 -10.51 7.65
CA SER A 270 -2.19 -11.37 7.87
C SER A 270 -1.77 -12.83 7.66
N VAL A 271 -2.29 -13.74 8.46
CA VAL A 271 -1.92 -15.15 8.40
C VAL A 271 -3.20 -15.97 8.30
N LYS A 272 -3.31 -16.76 7.23
CA LYS A 272 -4.37 -17.75 7.06
C LYS A 272 -3.83 -19.11 7.45
N ILE A 273 -4.49 -19.76 8.40
CA ILE A 273 -4.10 -21.06 8.94
C ILE A 273 -5.22 -22.05 8.58
N GLY A 274 -4.91 -22.98 7.68
CA GLY A 274 -5.80 -24.10 7.38
C GLY A 274 -5.75 -25.12 8.54
N VAL A 275 -6.91 -25.43 9.10
CA VAL A 275 -7.01 -26.41 10.18
C VAL A 275 -8.01 -27.49 9.84
N HIS A 276 -7.65 -28.70 10.18
CA HIS A 276 -8.50 -29.87 10.10
C HIS A 276 -8.94 -30.28 11.52
N GLU A 277 -10.24 -30.25 11.78
CA GLU A 277 -10.83 -30.59 13.08
C GLU A 277 -11.38 -31.99 13.04
N ASN A 278 -10.94 -32.85 13.95
CA ASN A 278 -11.44 -34.20 14.16
C ASN A 278 -11.72 -34.39 15.65
N GLY A 279 -12.94 -34.12 16.05
CA GLY A 279 -13.35 -34.10 17.46
C GLY A 279 -12.62 -33.00 18.24
N ASP A 280 -11.91 -33.35 19.30
CA ASP A 280 -11.15 -32.42 20.13
C ASP A 280 -9.73 -32.13 19.59
N TYR A 281 -9.38 -32.74 18.47
CA TYR A 281 -8.05 -32.60 17.87
C TYR A 281 -8.06 -31.64 16.69
N VAL A 282 -7.14 -30.68 16.70
CA VAL A 282 -6.96 -29.67 15.63
C VAL A 282 -5.59 -29.89 15.00
N GLU A 283 -5.56 -30.21 13.72
CA GLU A 283 -4.36 -30.39 12.93
C GLU A 283 -4.19 -29.18 11.99
N ILE A 284 -2.98 -28.66 11.90
CA ILE A 284 -2.64 -27.59 10.96
C ILE A 284 -2.31 -28.22 9.63
N VAL A 285 -3.02 -27.80 8.57
CA VAL A 285 -2.82 -28.28 7.20
C VAL A 285 -1.84 -27.39 6.45
N ASP A 286 -2.01 -26.08 6.57
CA ASP A 286 -1.20 -25.08 5.91
C ASP A 286 -1.17 -23.75 6.68
N ILE A 287 -0.16 -22.90 6.36
CA ILE A 287 -0.03 -21.56 6.92
C ILE A 287 0.40 -20.62 5.80
N HIS A 288 -0.40 -19.61 5.51
CA HIS A 288 -0.15 -18.63 4.46
C HIS A 288 -0.06 -17.21 5.01
N PRO A 289 1.14 -16.63 5.14
CA PRO A 289 1.31 -15.20 5.44
C PRO A 289 1.08 -14.34 4.20
N ASP A 290 0.40 -13.21 4.38
CA ASP A 290 0.13 -12.21 3.36
C ASP A 290 0.45 -10.79 3.87
N TYR A 291 1.07 -9.95 3.04
CA TYR A 291 1.53 -8.61 3.39
C TYR A 291 0.54 -7.48 3.07
N THR A 292 -0.64 -7.77 2.55
CA THR A 292 -1.62 -6.74 2.15
C THR A 292 -2.05 -5.82 3.30
N ALA A 293 -2.04 -6.32 4.53
CA ALA A 293 -2.35 -5.53 5.73
C ALA A 293 -1.15 -4.74 6.29
N ARG A 294 0.08 -4.95 5.75
CA ARG A 294 1.29 -4.31 6.25
C ARG A 294 1.39 -2.87 5.75
N THR A 295 1.70 -1.95 6.65
CA THR A 295 2.12 -0.59 6.27
C THR A 295 3.63 -0.55 6.12
N ALA A 296 4.12 -0.12 4.95
CA ALA A 296 5.53 0.15 4.69
C ALA A 296 5.82 1.65 4.79
N LEU A 297 6.91 2.01 5.45
CA LEU A 297 7.41 3.38 5.49
C LEU A 297 8.42 3.57 4.38
N LEU A 298 8.09 4.43 3.42
CA LEU A 298 8.95 4.67 2.27
C LEU A 298 9.91 5.85 2.54
N PRO A 299 11.18 5.75 2.09
CA PRO A 299 12.10 6.88 2.13
C PRO A 299 11.57 8.07 1.31
N THR A 300 11.91 9.29 1.74
CA THR A 300 11.50 10.51 1.04
C THR A 300 12.00 10.54 -0.41
N SER A 301 13.17 9.97 -0.70
CA SER A 301 13.69 9.81 -2.07
C SER A 301 12.75 8.98 -2.96
N THR A 302 12.25 7.85 -2.46
CA THR A 302 11.28 7.03 -3.19
C THR A 302 9.98 7.78 -3.44
N ILE A 303 9.51 8.57 -2.47
CA ILE A 303 8.32 9.42 -2.65
C ILE A 303 8.58 10.49 -3.72
N GLN A 304 9.79 11.08 -3.77
CA GLN A 304 10.17 12.02 -4.82
C GLN A 304 10.17 11.37 -6.21
N GLU A 305 10.74 10.18 -6.33
CA GLU A 305 10.74 9.41 -7.58
C GLU A 305 9.32 9.08 -8.04
N LEU A 306 8.46 8.61 -7.14
CA LEU A 306 7.04 8.36 -7.42
C LEU A 306 6.31 9.64 -7.86
N SER A 307 6.55 10.75 -7.18
CA SER A 307 5.96 12.04 -7.54
C SER A 307 6.40 12.50 -8.93
N CYS A 308 7.68 12.33 -9.27
CA CYS A 308 8.20 12.63 -10.60
C CYS A 308 7.60 11.70 -11.67
N ALA A 309 7.44 10.39 -11.36
CA ALA A 309 6.84 9.43 -12.29
C ALA A 309 5.35 9.68 -12.53
N LEU A 310 4.62 10.18 -11.52
CA LEU A 310 3.21 10.55 -11.63
C LEU A 310 2.99 11.92 -12.31
N ALA A 311 4.05 12.68 -12.50
CA ALA A 311 4.00 14.05 -13.00
C ALA A 311 4.65 14.30 -14.38
N PRO A 312 4.82 13.32 -15.31
CA PRO A 312 5.31 13.64 -16.64
C PRO A 312 4.42 14.67 -17.36
N GLY A 313 3.11 14.74 -17.01
CA GLY A 313 2.21 15.78 -17.47
C GLY A 313 2.42 17.16 -16.82
N LEU A 314 3.14 17.27 -15.69
CA LEU A 314 3.44 18.58 -15.06
C LEU A 314 4.64 19.27 -15.71
N ILE A 315 5.60 18.52 -16.23
CA ILE A 315 6.73 19.07 -16.99
C ILE A 315 6.25 19.60 -18.34
N ASN A 316 5.18 19.00 -18.86
CA ASN A 316 4.49 19.44 -20.06
C ASN A 316 3.27 20.34 -19.75
N ALA A 317 3.36 21.18 -18.72
CA ALA A 317 2.26 22.07 -18.32
C ALA A 317 1.85 23.07 -19.42
N ASP A 318 2.73 23.34 -20.39
CA ASP A 318 2.38 24.00 -21.66
C ASP A 318 1.66 23.07 -22.66
N VAL A 319 1.64 21.75 -22.37
CA VAL A 319 1.00 20.67 -23.14
C VAL A 319 -0.23 20.11 -22.40
N SER A 320 -0.72 20.79 -21.38
CA SER A 320 -1.94 20.39 -20.62
C SER A 320 -3.24 20.56 -21.42
N VAL A 321 -3.17 21.06 -22.62
CA VAL A 321 -4.18 20.86 -23.64
C VAL A 321 -3.69 19.65 -24.43
N ASP A 322 -4.40 18.52 -24.34
CA ASP A 322 -4.22 17.43 -25.31
C ASP A 322 -4.46 18.04 -26.71
N ALA A 323 -3.37 18.51 -27.30
CA ALA A 323 -3.37 19.09 -28.64
C ALA A 323 -3.25 17.97 -29.70
N GLY A 324 -3.33 16.74 -29.27
CA GLY A 324 -3.31 15.56 -30.11
C GLY A 324 -4.61 15.42 -30.92
N GLY A 325 -4.50 14.66 -31.97
CA GLY A 325 -5.60 14.33 -32.83
C GLY A 325 -6.55 13.28 -32.25
N PRO A 326 -7.35 12.66 -33.11
CA PRO A 326 -8.27 11.58 -32.73
C PRO A 326 -7.56 10.44 -31.99
N ARG A 327 -8.30 9.75 -31.14
CA ARG A 327 -7.85 8.57 -30.38
C ARG A 327 -8.71 7.37 -30.70
N VAL A 328 -8.12 6.20 -30.67
CA VAL A 328 -8.83 4.92 -30.85
C VAL A 328 -9.36 4.46 -29.48
N ASP A 329 -10.63 4.11 -29.44
CA ASP A 329 -11.28 3.57 -28.24
C ASP A 329 -11.17 2.03 -28.24
N ALA A 330 -10.25 1.51 -27.44
CA ALA A 330 -9.96 0.08 -27.35
C ALA A 330 -11.17 -0.77 -26.94
N ASP A 331 -12.04 -0.22 -26.08
CA ASP A 331 -13.20 -0.92 -25.52
C ASP A 331 -14.37 -1.00 -26.51
N SER A 332 -14.37 -0.16 -27.54
CA SER A 332 -15.40 -0.12 -28.58
C SER A 332 -15.22 -1.16 -29.68
N ARG A 333 -14.20 -2.01 -29.60
CA ARG A 333 -13.87 -3.01 -30.61
C ARG A 333 -15.01 -4.01 -30.81
N GLU A 334 -15.37 -4.22 -32.08
CA GLU A 334 -16.34 -5.22 -32.51
C GLU A 334 -15.77 -6.08 -33.63
N LEU A 335 -15.84 -7.40 -33.47
CA LEU A 335 -15.49 -8.37 -34.48
C LEU A 335 -16.80 -9.03 -34.96
N SER A 336 -17.02 -9.04 -36.32
CA SER A 336 -18.22 -9.67 -36.87
C SER A 336 -18.27 -11.19 -36.61
N HIS A 337 -19.47 -11.76 -36.67
CA HIS A 337 -19.72 -13.19 -36.43
C HIS A 337 -18.91 -14.12 -37.37
N GLU A 338 -18.56 -13.63 -38.57
CA GLU A 338 -17.75 -14.34 -39.53
C GLU A 338 -16.24 -14.11 -39.34
N GLY A 339 -15.84 -13.17 -38.45
CA GLY A 339 -14.46 -12.85 -38.17
C GLY A 339 -13.70 -12.09 -39.26
N ARG A 340 -14.39 -11.64 -40.30
CA ARG A 340 -13.80 -10.93 -41.44
C ARG A 340 -13.91 -9.42 -41.39
N ARG A 341 -14.70 -8.89 -40.48
CA ARG A 341 -14.90 -7.43 -40.28
C ARG A 341 -14.61 -7.04 -38.85
N LEU A 342 -13.59 -6.19 -38.67
CA LEU A 342 -13.25 -5.56 -37.41
C LEU A 342 -13.63 -4.10 -37.44
N SER A 343 -14.37 -3.59 -36.48
CA SER A 343 -14.69 -2.17 -36.35
C SER A 343 -14.27 -1.64 -34.99
N ILE A 344 -13.85 -0.36 -34.96
CA ILE A 344 -13.36 0.28 -33.75
C ILE A 344 -13.67 1.78 -33.80
N ALA A 345 -14.19 2.34 -32.70
CA ALA A 345 -14.55 3.75 -32.63
C ALA A 345 -13.34 4.66 -32.44
N VAL A 346 -13.50 5.91 -32.84
CA VAL A 346 -12.53 6.98 -32.64
C VAL A 346 -13.21 8.19 -32.04
N THR A 347 -12.44 8.97 -31.27
CA THR A 347 -12.96 10.11 -30.48
C THR A 347 -13.28 11.36 -31.30
N ALA A 348 -12.81 11.43 -32.53
CA ALA A 348 -13.05 12.55 -33.43
C ALA A 348 -12.99 12.13 -34.90
N PRO A 349 -13.60 12.89 -35.84
CA PRO A 349 -13.60 12.55 -37.25
C PRO A 349 -12.20 12.43 -37.85
N LEU A 350 -12.00 11.37 -38.67
CA LEU A 350 -10.76 11.07 -39.36
C LEU A 350 -10.78 11.57 -40.81
N ASN A 351 -9.60 11.86 -41.34
CA ASN A 351 -9.39 12.02 -42.77
C ASN A 351 -9.33 10.61 -43.43
N PRO A 352 -10.34 10.20 -44.20
CA PRO A 352 -10.39 8.85 -44.80
C PRO A 352 -9.19 8.52 -45.67
N GLY A 353 -8.60 9.53 -46.33
CA GLY A 353 -7.44 9.35 -47.20
C GLY A 353 -6.16 8.96 -46.45
N SER A 354 -6.07 9.20 -45.16
CA SER A 354 -4.90 8.85 -44.33
C SER A 354 -4.89 7.39 -43.85
N LEU A 355 -6.01 6.67 -43.92
CA LEU A 355 -6.13 5.31 -43.35
C LEU A 355 -5.42 4.22 -44.18
N ARG A 356 -5.33 4.36 -45.49
CA ARG A 356 -5.02 3.28 -46.44
C ARG A 356 -3.70 2.54 -46.19
N ARG A 357 -2.72 3.15 -45.53
CA ARG A 357 -1.40 2.56 -45.23
C ARG A 357 -1.03 2.64 -43.76
N ALA A 358 -1.94 3.15 -42.93
CA ALA A 358 -1.69 3.42 -41.53
C ALA A 358 -2.25 2.33 -40.62
N VAL A 359 -3.07 1.42 -41.16
CA VAL A 359 -3.68 0.34 -40.38
C VAL A 359 -3.01 -0.98 -40.73
N ARG A 360 -2.62 -1.71 -39.69
CA ARG A 360 -1.99 -3.05 -39.81
C ARG A 360 -2.65 -3.98 -38.82
N LEU A 361 -2.94 -5.20 -39.26
CA LEU A 361 -3.41 -6.28 -38.39
C LEU A 361 -2.38 -7.42 -38.45
N THR A 362 -2.01 -7.94 -37.28
CA THR A 362 -1.09 -9.06 -37.14
C THR A 362 -1.68 -10.09 -36.18
N SER A 363 -1.36 -11.37 -36.39
CA SER A 363 -1.70 -12.42 -35.42
C SER A 363 -0.46 -13.16 -34.92
N LEU A 364 -0.51 -13.72 -33.72
CA LEU A 364 0.62 -14.39 -33.09
C LEU A 364 0.58 -15.90 -33.42
N SER A 365 1.46 -16.31 -34.32
CA SER A 365 1.72 -17.70 -34.63
C SER A 365 2.87 -18.28 -33.79
N ILE A 366 3.10 -19.59 -33.86
CA ILE A 366 4.25 -20.25 -33.23
C ILE A 366 5.63 -19.74 -33.75
N ARG A 367 5.65 -19.03 -34.87
CA ARG A 367 6.85 -18.43 -35.47
C ARG A 367 6.97 -16.92 -35.19
N GLY A 368 6.06 -16.35 -34.44
CA GLY A 368 6.00 -14.91 -34.15
C GLY A 368 4.79 -14.23 -34.80
N TRP A 369 4.84 -12.89 -34.83
CA TRP A 369 3.78 -12.08 -35.41
C TRP A 369 3.77 -12.18 -36.94
N VAL A 370 2.62 -12.52 -37.52
CA VAL A 370 2.36 -12.64 -38.94
C VAL A 370 1.35 -11.59 -39.37
N ASP A 371 1.56 -10.95 -40.51
CA ASP A 371 0.61 -10.00 -41.05
C ASP A 371 -0.64 -10.72 -41.54
N GLU A 372 -1.79 -10.15 -41.27
CA GLU A 372 -3.08 -10.54 -41.82
C GLU A 372 -3.41 -9.67 -43.03
N ASP A 373 -3.94 -10.30 -44.10
CA ASP A 373 -4.28 -9.63 -45.35
C ASP A 373 -5.56 -8.79 -45.16
N ILE A 374 -5.44 -7.48 -45.37
CA ILE A 374 -6.54 -6.50 -45.28
C ILE A 374 -7.01 -6.17 -46.69
N ASP A 375 -8.27 -6.49 -47.02
CA ASP A 375 -8.90 -6.15 -48.28
C ASP A 375 -9.22 -4.66 -48.38
N ALA A 376 -9.81 -4.12 -47.30
CA ALA A 376 -10.21 -2.71 -47.28
C ALA A 376 -10.14 -2.12 -45.85
N VAL A 377 -9.78 -0.84 -45.80
CA VAL A 377 -9.93 -0.01 -44.57
C VAL A 377 -10.77 1.21 -44.94
N ARG A 378 -11.85 1.41 -44.20
CA ARG A 378 -12.78 2.51 -44.43
C ARG A 378 -13.04 3.27 -43.12
N TYR A 379 -13.37 4.51 -43.21
CA TYR A 379 -13.91 5.32 -42.11
C TYR A 379 -15.41 5.48 -42.31
N ASP A 380 -16.15 5.01 -41.33
CA ASP A 380 -17.59 5.27 -41.22
C ASP A 380 -17.77 6.58 -40.45
N ALA A 381 -18.25 7.61 -41.16
CA ALA A 381 -18.38 8.94 -40.61
C ALA A 381 -19.63 9.08 -39.71
N ASP A 382 -20.66 8.28 -39.94
CA ASP A 382 -21.91 8.34 -39.18
C ASP A 382 -21.71 7.76 -37.78
N ASP A 383 -20.99 6.63 -37.70
CA ASP A 383 -20.70 5.96 -36.45
C ASP A 383 -19.33 6.33 -35.85
N GLN A 384 -18.52 7.14 -36.53
CA GLN A 384 -17.15 7.50 -36.20
C GLN A 384 -16.27 6.27 -35.93
N ARG A 385 -16.33 5.27 -36.80
CA ARG A 385 -15.61 4.01 -36.68
C ARG A 385 -14.65 3.77 -37.82
N ILE A 386 -13.50 3.17 -37.51
CA ILE A 386 -12.61 2.55 -38.49
C ILE A 386 -13.15 1.14 -38.75
N VAL A 387 -13.45 0.82 -39.97
CA VAL A 387 -13.92 -0.51 -40.42
C VAL A 387 -12.86 -1.14 -41.27
N ILE A 388 -12.41 -2.33 -40.88
CA ILE A 388 -11.35 -3.12 -41.49
C ILE A 388 -11.99 -4.39 -42.03
N GLU A 389 -11.88 -4.62 -43.30
CA GLU A 389 -12.33 -5.84 -43.98
C GLU A 389 -11.10 -6.70 -44.31
N LEU A 390 -11.14 -7.97 -43.93
CA LEU A 390 -10.05 -8.92 -44.03
C LEU A 390 -10.34 -9.89 -45.19
N ALA A 391 -9.29 -10.26 -45.93
CA ALA A 391 -9.38 -11.27 -46.96
C ALA A 391 -9.82 -12.63 -46.39
N ASP A 392 -9.20 -12.98 -45.27
CA ASP A 392 -9.54 -14.18 -44.51
C ASP A 392 -9.65 -13.85 -43.01
N ARG A 393 -10.37 -14.68 -42.26
CA ARG A 393 -10.42 -14.54 -40.81
C ARG A 393 -9.09 -14.93 -40.16
N PRO A 394 -8.60 -14.23 -39.18
CA PRO A 394 -7.43 -14.65 -38.40
C PRO A 394 -7.68 -16.00 -37.71
N ILE A 395 -6.75 -16.93 -37.85
CA ILE A 395 -6.86 -18.28 -37.25
C ILE A 395 -6.19 -18.36 -35.87
N ASN A 396 -5.22 -17.49 -35.60
CA ASN A 396 -4.46 -17.47 -34.39
C ASN A 396 -5.27 -16.85 -33.23
N GLU A 397 -4.95 -17.28 -32.00
CA GLU A 397 -5.66 -16.90 -30.79
C GLU A 397 -5.46 -15.42 -30.43
N ILE A 398 -4.27 -14.89 -30.64
CA ILE A 398 -3.91 -13.50 -30.29
C ILE A 398 -3.76 -12.67 -31.54
N VAL A 399 -4.48 -11.57 -31.60
CA VAL A 399 -4.49 -10.61 -32.71
C VAL A 399 -4.06 -9.24 -32.22
N ARG A 400 -3.32 -8.50 -33.03
CA ARG A 400 -2.88 -7.14 -32.76
C ARG A 400 -3.26 -6.21 -33.90
N LEU A 401 -4.05 -5.21 -33.59
CA LEU A 401 -4.34 -4.07 -34.45
C LEU A 401 -3.37 -2.93 -34.14
N THR A 402 -2.77 -2.36 -35.17
CA THR A 402 -1.96 -1.14 -35.08
C THR A 402 -2.56 -0.08 -35.99
N VAL A 403 -2.92 1.07 -35.44
CA VAL A 403 -3.31 2.27 -36.18
C VAL A 403 -2.23 3.31 -35.99
N ARG A 404 -1.53 3.70 -37.02
CA ARG A 404 -0.36 4.57 -36.92
C ARG A 404 -0.76 6.01 -36.68
N GLY A 405 -0.21 6.62 -35.63
CA GLY A 405 -0.19 8.06 -35.40
C GLY A 405 1.18 8.68 -35.68
N THR A 406 2.19 7.82 -35.94
CA THR A 406 3.58 8.23 -36.16
C THR A 406 4.11 7.79 -37.55
N GLY A 407 5.33 8.22 -37.89
CA GLY A 407 6.03 7.83 -39.10
C GLY A 407 5.55 8.57 -40.39
N PRO A 408 5.89 8.06 -41.57
CA PRO A 408 5.69 8.80 -42.82
C PRO A 408 4.23 8.84 -43.31
N THR A 409 3.36 8.00 -42.78
CA THR A 409 1.94 7.90 -43.17
C THR A 409 1.05 7.73 -41.95
N PRO A 410 0.98 8.74 -41.04
CA PRO A 410 0.09 8.65 -39.89
C PRO A 410 -1.38 8.91 -40.27
N VAL A 411 -2.30 8.42 -39.47
CA VAL A 411 -3.71 8.81 -39.55
C VAL A 411 -3.85 10.23 -39.03
N PHE A 412 -4.64 11.03 -39.77
CA PHE A 412 -4.96 12.40 -39.40
C PHE A 412 -6.43 12.58 -39.02
N GLY A 413 -6.69 13.48 -38.11
CA GLY A 413 -8.03 14.03 -37.93
C GLY A 413 -8.48 14.82 -39.14
N LEU A 414 -9.80 15.00 -39.29
CA LEU A 414 -10.37 15.74 -40.40
C LEU A 414 -10.26 17.28 -40.18
N ALA A 415 -10.58 17.73 -38.98
CA ALA A 415 -10.50 19.15 -38.61
C ALA A 415 -10.34 19.28 -37.09
N PRO A 416 -9.18 19.69 -36.57
CA PRO A 416 -7.94 20.01 -37.29
C PRO A 416 -7.23 18.77 -37.84
N ALA A 417 -6.39 18.96 -38.86
CA ALA A 417 -5.57 17.91 -39.44
C ALA A 417 -4.34 17.61 -38.55
N VAL A 418 -4.58 16.98 -37.40
CA VAL A 418 -3.61 16.62 -36.39
C VAL A 418 -3.42 15.09 -36.42
N PRO A 419 -2.19 14.56 -36.26
CA PRO A 419 -1.95 13.10 -36.21
C PRO A 419 -2.74 12.41 -35.10
N LEU A 420 -3.12 11.15 -35.33
CA LEU A 420 -3.74 10.28 -34.33
C LEU A 420 -2.91 10.25 -33.04
N ALA A 421 -3.55 10.43 -31.90
CA ALA A 421 -2.89 10.48 -30.59
C ALA A 421 -2.95 9.16 -29.78
N GLY A 422 -2.98 8.02 -30.48
CA GLY A 422 -2.95 6.69 -29.85
C GLY A 422 -4.31 6.23 -29.32
N LEU A 423 -4.29 5.56 -28.17
CA LEU A 423 -5.50 5.05 -27.51
C LEU A 423 -6.13 6.10 -26.59
N VAL A 424 -7.42 5.95 -26.34
CA VAL A 424 -8.13 6.68 -25.27
C VAL A 424 -7.46 6.37 -23.94
N GLY A 425 -7.18 7.39 -23.12
CA GLY A 425 -6.43 7.24 -21.86
C GLY A 425 -4.90 7.15 -22.03
N GLY A 426 -4.39 7.19 -23.26
CA GLY A 426 -2.96 7.25 -23.56
C GLY A 426 -2.34 8.63 -23.27
N PRO A 427 -1.02 8.79 -23.45
CA PRO A 427 -0.32 10.05 -23.21
C PRO A 427 -0.88 11.18 -24.09
N PRO A 428 -0.81 12.45 -23.62
CA PRO A 428 -1.27 13.58 -24.42
C PRO A 428 -0.50 13.67 -25.74
N GLY A 429 -1.23 13.91 -26.82
CA GLY A 429 -0.66 14.13 -28.14
C GLY A 429 -0.31 15.59 -28.37
N THR A 430 0.50 15.85 -29.39
CA THR A 430 0.84 17.19 -29.85
C THR A 430 0.20 17.47 -31.21
N SER A 431 0.17 18.73 -31.62
CA SER A 431 -0.34 19.11 -32.95
C SER A 431 0.54 18.59 -34.11
N HIS A 432 1.75 18.13 -33.83
CA HIS A 432 2.75 17.74 -34.84
C HIS A 432 3.15 16.27 -34.74
N ASP A 433 3.18 15.70 -33.52
CA ASP A 433 3.58 14.33 -33.26
C ASP A 433 2.41 13.54 -32.68
N GLY A 434 2.06 12.46 -33.34
CA GLY A 434 1.04 11.52 -32.86
C GLY A 434 1.62 10.35 -32.07
N HIS A 435 0.73 9.44 -31.71
CA HIS A 435 1.06 8.16 -31.10
C HIS A 435 0.35 7.04 -31.85
N ASP A 436 1.02 5.88 -31.98
CA ASP A 436 0.39 4.70 -32.54
C ASP A 436 -0.62 4.11 -31.55
N ALA A 437 -1.82 3.77 -32.04
CA ALA A 437 -2.77 2.98 -31.28
C ALA A 437 -2.49 1.50 -31.52
N VAL A 438 -2.02 0.80 -30.49
CA VAL A 438 -1.70 -0.63 -30.56
C VAL A 438 -2.60 -1.39 -29.59
N LEU A 439 -3.48 -2.25 -30.15
CA LEU A 439 -4.38 -3.11 -29.39
C LEU A 439 -4.01 -4.56 -29.60
N THR A 440 -3.83 -5.30 -28.52
CA THR A 440 -3.68 -6.76 -28.55
C THR A 440 -4.88 -7.40 -27.87
N PHE A 441 -5.51 -8.36 -28.50
CA PHE A 441 -6.72 -8.99 -27.98
C PHE A 441 -6.82 -10.45 -28.39
N GLU A 442 -7.62 -11.20 -27.65
CA GLU A 442 -7.98 -12.57 -27.97
C GLU A 442 -8.98 -12.62 -29.13
N ASN A 443 -8.77 -13.52 -30.04
CA ASN A 443 -9.68 -13.82 -31.15
C ASN A 443 -10.76 -14.80 -30.65
N PRO A 444 -12.01 -14.36 -30.42
CA PRO A 444 -13.06 -15.23 -29.90
C PRO A 444 -13.46 -16.36 -30.88
N LEU A 445 -12.95 -16.31 -32.11
CA LEU A 445 -13.27 -17.29 -33.16
C LEU A 445 -12.08 -18.21 -33.44
N SER A 446 -10.99 -18.13 -32.67
CA SER A 446 -9.85 -19.04 -32.78
C SER A 446 -10.31 -20.47 -32.46
N GLY A 447 -9.85 -21.45 -33.27
CA GLY A 447 -10.16 -22.87 -33.02
C GLY A 447 -11.52 -23.38 -33.50
N ARG A 448 -12.39 -22.53 -34.08
CA ARG A 448 -13.54 -23.02 -34.84
C ARG A 448 -13.11 -23.29 -36.26
N SER A 449 -12.86 -24.56 -36.58
CA SER A 449 -12.72 -25.02 -37.97
C SER A 449 -13.94 -24.58 -38.76
N ALA A 450 -13.71 -24.10 -40.01
CA ALA A 450 -14.77 -23.85 -40.95
C ALA A 450 -15.34 -25.25 -41.40
N GLU A 451 -16.30 -25.75 -40.62
CA GLU A 451 -17.21 -26.80 -41.09
C GLU A 451 -18.49 -26.12 -41.58
N SER A 452 -18.60 -26.03 -42.86
CA SER A 452 -19.67 -26.42 -43.77
C SER A 452 -19.49 -25.76 -45.13
#